data_5e27407d3efed1667487002c29cecd52
#
_entry.id   5e27407d3efed1667487002c29cecd52
#
_cell.length_a   1.000
_cell.length_b   1.000
_cell.length_c   1.000
_cell.angle_alpha   90.00
_cell.angle_beta   90.00
_cell.angle_gamma   90.00
#
_symmetry.space_group_name_H-M   'P 1'
#
loop_
_entity.id
_entity.type
_entity.pdbx_description
1 polymer ?
#
loop_
_entity_poly.entity_id
_entity_poly.type
_entity_poly.pdbx_seq_one_letter_code
_entity_poly.pdbx_strand_id
1 'polypeptide(L)'
;MNNATTAQAMYALGINQVANLINTIGHHTTVLVQGDMGTGKSSILKILAALRPTHQPVYFDGTTKVDSADMFMVKYSEDGLTFKTVPLDELGLHLPEQPIILMLDELGKCNRSVMLACNRLMLERKHSGYELHPDSLLFATTNKGTEGVGDLLPAHTRNRITVVTMRKSDNMEWIEWGINNDIDPILLGFCKEHP
;
A
#
# COMPACT_ATOMS: atom_id res chain seq x y z
N MET A 1 30.64 7.46 -15.15
CA MET A 1 29.19 7.36 -15.43
C MET A 1 28.64 6.11 -14.80
N ASN A 2 27.70 6.28 -13.90
CA ASN A 2 26.66 5.35 -13.39
C ASN A 2 27.00 4.15 -12.51
N ASN A 3 27.79 4.35 -11.45
CA ASN A 3 27.81 3.37 -10.33
C ASN A 3 26.57 3.49 -9.41
N ALA A 4 25.87 4.63 -9.43
CA ALA A 4 24.67 4.83 -8.59
C ALA A 4 23.43 4.05 -9.09
N THR A 5 23.28 3.88 -10.41
CA THR A 5 22.15 3.16 -11.01
C THR A 5 22.22 1.65 -10.76
N THR A 6 23.44 1.10 -10.75
CA THR A 6 23.66 -0.34 -10.52
C THR A 6 23.42 -0.71 -9.05
N ALA A 7 23.80 0.15 -8.10
CA ALA A 7 23.55 -0.10 -6.67
C ALA A 7 22.07 -0.03 -6.30
N GLN A 8 21.29 0.87 -6.92
CA GLN A 8 19.83 0.93 -6.70
C GLN A 8 19.09 -0.29 -7.25
N ALA A 9 19.55 -0.90 -8.35
CA ALA A 9 18.96 -2.11 -8.91
C ALA A 9 19.19 -3.35 -8.02
N MET A 10 20.28 -3.37 -7.25
CA MET A 10 20.67 -4.52 -6.42
C MET A 10 19.76 -4.76 -5.21
N TYR A 11 18.97 -3.76 -4.79
CA TYR A 11 18.07 -3.83 -3.63
C TYR A 11 16.59 -3.72 -4.00
N ALA A 12 16.24 -3.80 -5.29
CA ALA A 12 14.85 -3.74 -5.72
C ALA A 12 14.24 -5.14 -5.74
N LEU A 13 13.08 -5.30 -5.10
CA LEU A 13 12.36 -6.56 -4.96
C LEU A 13 11.35 -6.75 -6.09
N GLY A 14 11.15 -8.00 -6.54
CA GLY A 14 10.03 -8.37 -7.39
C GLY A 14 8.71 -8.38 -6.61
N ILE A 15 7.58 -8.40 -7.33
CA ILE A 15 6.24 -8.32 -6.72
C ILE A 15 5.97 -9.40 -5.68
N ASN A 16 6.34 -10.65 -5.94
CA ASN A 16 6.15 -11.76 -5.02
C ASN A 16 7.02 -11.63 -3.75
N GLN A 17 8.24 -11.11 -3.90
CA GLN A 17 9.13 -10.84 -2.76
C GLN A 17 8.58 -9.73 -1.87
N VAL A 18 8.03 -8.66 -2.49
CA VAL A 18 7.36 -7.57 -1.77
C VAL A 18 6.12 -8.08 -1.03
N ALA A 19 5.27 -8.88 -1.69
CA ALA A 19 4.09 -9.48 -1.07
C ALA A 19 4.48 -10.38 0.11
N ASN A 20 5.49 -11.23 -0.03
CA ASN A 20 5.99 -12.08 1.05
C ASN A 20 6.55 -11.26 2.23
N LEU A 21 7.27 -10.17 1.95
CA LEU A 21 7.75 -9.26 2.99
C LEU A 21 6.58 -8.66 3.77
N ILE A 22 5.57 -8.08 3.07
CA ILE A 22 4.38 -7.53 3.71
C ILE A 22 3.65 -8.60 4.51
N ASN A 23 3.51 -9.82 3.96
CA ASN A 23 2.88 -10.94 4.65
C ASN A 23 3.58 -11.31 5.96
N THR A 24 4.90 -11.11 6.03
CA THR A 24 5.73 -11.46 7.19
C THR A 24 5.73 -10.37 8.25
N ILE A 25 5.90 -9.11 7.86
CA ILE A 25 6.12 -8.01 8.82
C ILE A 25 4.98 -6.98 8.86
N GLY A 26 4.02 -7.02 7.91
CA GLY A 26 2.98 -5.99 7.74
C GLY A 26 2.01 -5.84 8.92
N HIS A 27 1.99 -6.81 9.84
CA HIS A 27 1.21 -6.71 11.08
C HIS A 27 1.98 -6.00 12.21
N HIS A 28 3.30 -5.89 12.13
CA HIS A 28 4.13 -5.18 13.11
C HIS A 28 4.54 -3.79 12.65
N THR A 29 4.84 -3.63 11.36
CA THR A 29 5.30 -2.38 10.79
C THR A 29 4.65 -2.12 9.44
N THR A 30 4.39 -0.86 9.13
CA THR A 30 3.90 -0.49 7.80
C THR A 30 5.01 -0.63 6.77
N VAL A 31 4.70 -1.25 5.63
CA VAL A 31 5.62 -1.33 4.49
C VAL A 31 5.21 -0.31 3.44
N LEU A 32 6.10 0.65 3.15
CA LEU A 32 5.93 1.59 2.04
C LEU A 32 6.64 1.06 0.79
N VAL A 33 5.86 0.72 -0.21
CA VAL A 33 6.33 0.19 -1.50
C VAL A 33 6.47 1.34 -2.48
N GLN A 34 7.70 1.66 -2.87
CA GLN A 34 7.97 2.63 -3.92
C GLN A 34 8.37 1.91 -5.22
N GLY A 35 7.90 2.41 -6.35
CA GLY A 35 8.24 1.81 -7.66
C GLY A 35 7.72 2.67 -8.79
N ASP A 36 8.22 2.42 -10.00
CA ASP A 36 7.78 3.14 -11.19
C ASP A 36 6.31 2.86 -11.50
N MET A 37 5.68 3.69 -12.33
CA MET A 37 4.32 3.42 -12.82
C MET A 37 4.30 2.10 -13.60
N GLY A 38 3.21 1.34 -13.46
CA GLY A 38 3.04 0.07 -14.18
C GLY A 38 3.87 -1.10 -13.63
N THR A 39 4.47 -0.98 -12.44
CA THR A 39 5.18 -2.11 -11.80
C THR A 39 4.26 -3.15 -11.14
N GLY A 40 2.95 -2.92 -11.10
CA GLY A 40 1.99 -3.85 -10.49
C GLY A 40 1.78 -3.65 -8.98
N LYS A 41 2.11 -2.48 -8.41
CA LYS A 41 1.95 -2.20 -6.96
C LYS A 41 0.53 -2.50 -6.45
N SER A 42 -0.50 -2.12 -7.21
CA SER A 42 -1.91 -2.38 -6.81
C SER A 42 -2.28 -3.87 -6.85
N SER A 43 -1.54 -4.71 -7.60
CA SER A 43 -1.77 -6.17 -7.63
C SER A 43 -1.29 -6.86 -6.35
N ILE A 44 -0.45 -6.22 -5.55
CA ILE A 44 0.04 -6.77 -4.26
C ILE A 44 -1.13 -7.12 -3.35
N LEU A 45 -2.19 -6.28 -3.32
CA LEU A 45 -3.38 -6.52 -2.49
C LEU A 45 -4.06 -7.86 -2.86
N LYS A 46 -4.16 -8.17 -4.16
CA LYS A 46 -4.74 -9.45 -4.63
C LYS A 46 -3.89 -10.64 -4.23
N ILE A 47 -2.56 -10.52 -4.34
CA ILE A 47 -1.62 -11.59 -3.94
C ILE A 47 -1.74 -11.84 -2.43
N LEU A 48 -1.76 -10.79 -1.62
CA LEU A 48 -1.91 -10.89 -0.16
C LEU A 48 -3.27 -11.49 0.23
N ALA A 49 -4.35 -11.11 -0.45
CA ALA A 49 -5.68 -11.69 -0.21
C ALA A 49 -5.70 -13.21 -0.50
N ALA A 50 -4.98 -13.66 -1.52
CA ALA A 50 -4.83 -15.10 -1.80
C ALA A 50 -3.98 -15.81 -0.72
N LEU A 51 -2.93 -15.16 -0.21
CA LEU A 51 -2.07 -15.71 0.86
C LEU A 51 -2.76 -15.72 2.24
N ARG A 52 -3.71 -14.81 2.48
CA ARG A 52 -4.43 -14.62 3.74
C ARG A 52 -5.94 -14.62 3.55
N PRO A 53 -6.56 -15.76 3.21
CA PRO A 53 -7.99 -15.84 2.89
C PRO A 53 -8.92 -15.46 4.06
N THR A 54 -8.41 -15.45 5.29
CA THR A 54 -9.15 -15.00 6.48
C THR A 54 -9.16 -13.49 6.67
N HIS A 55 -8.32 -12.75 5.94
CA HIS A 55 -8.21 -11.30 6.03
C HIS A 55 -9.06 -10.64 4.94
N GLN A 56 -9.81 -9.61 5.33
CA GLN A 56 -10.57 -8.83 4.36
C GLN A 56 -9.65 -7.82 3.65
N PRO A 57 -9.52 -7.86 2.31
CA PRO A 57 -8.78 -6.85 1.58
C PRO A 57 -9.54 -5.52 1.59
N VAL A 58 -8.82 -4.44 1.93
CA VAL A 58 -9.35 -3.07 2.00
C VAL A 58 -8.43 -2.17 1.19
N TYR A 59 -9.03 -1.39 0.29
CA TYR A 59 -8.32 -0.49 -0.60
C TYR A 59 -8.72 0.96 -0.31
N PHE A 60 -7.75 1.81 -0.06
CA PHE A 60 -7.93 3.23 0.16
C PHE A 60 -7.12 4.02 -0.86
N ASP A 61 -7.81 4.80 -1.68
CA ASP A 61 -7.21 5.76 -2.61
C ASP A 61 -7.27 7.17 -2.02
N GLY A 62 -6.14 7.62 -1.48
CA GLY A 62 -6.05 8.96 -0.89
C GLY A 62 -6.10 10.08 -1.90
N THR A 63 -5.88 9.81 -3.20
CA THR A 63 -5.94 10.84 -4.26
C THR A 63 -7.35 11.33 -4.53
N THR A 64 -8.35 10.54 -4.16
CA THR A 64 -9.78 10.88 -4.28
C THR A 64 -10.27 11.79 -3.16
N LYS A 65 -9.46 12.01 -2.12
CA LYS A 65 -9.82 12.83 -0.95
C LYS A 65 -9.20 14.22 -1.08
N VAL A 66 -10.00 15.24 -0.84
CA VAL A 66 -9.56 16.64 -0.90
C VAL A 66 -8.90 17.07 0.42
N ASP A 67 -9.45 16.60 1.54
CA ASP A 67 -8.96 16.92 2.87
C ASP A 67 -9.03 15.72 3.80
N SER A 68 -8.33 15.78 4.94
CA SER A 68 -8.41 14.77 6.00
C SER A 68 -9.83 14.63 6.59
N ALA A 69 -10.65 15.68 6.52
CA ALA A 69 -12.05 15.63 6.91
C ALA A 69 -12.88 14.67 6.06
N ASP A 70 -12.46 14.42 4.81
CA ASP A 70 -13.13 13.45 3.93
C ASP A 70 -12.89 11.99 4.35
N MET A 71 -11.95 11.75 5.26
CA MET A 71 -11.65 10.41 5.77
C MET A 71 -12.52 10.02 6.97
N PHE A 72 -13.25 10.96 7.54
CA PHE A 72 -14.03 10.79 8.75
C PHE A 72 -15.32 11.57 8.68
N MET A 73 -16.40 11.00 9.24
CA MET A 73 -17.67 11.68 9.43
C MET A 73 -17.87 12.04 10.90
N VAL A 74 -18.44 13.19 11.15
CA VAL A 74 -18.92 13.57 12.47
C VAL A 74 -20.35 13.04 12.65
N LYS A 75 -20.57 12.23 13.67
CA LYS A 75 -21.88 11.72 14.05
C LYS A 75 -22.24 12.26 15.42
N TYR A 76 -23.27 13.07 15.49
CA TYR A 76 -23.76 13.62 16.75
C TYR A 76 -24.53 12.56 17.54
N SER A 77 -24.50 12.66 18.87
CA SER A 77 -25.39 11.92 19.77
C SER A 77 -26.84 12.39 19.60
N GLU A 78 -27.81 11.58 20.02
CA GLU A 78 -29.22 11.89 19.90
C GLU A 78 -29.62 13.18 20.65
N ASP A 79 -28.94 13.47 21.76
CA ASP A 79 -29.12 14.69 22.56
C ASP A 79 -28.42 15.93 21.98
N GLY A 80 -27.59 15.77 20.96
CA GLY A 80 -26.82 16.83 20.32
C GLY A 80 -25.67 17.42 21.17
N LEU A 81 -25.40 16.86 22.36
CA LEU A 81 -24.40 17.41 23.29
C LEU A 81 -23.00 16.91 23.02
N THR A 82 -22.86 15.75 22.38
CA THR A 82 -21.58 15.14 22.06
C THR A 82 -21.53 14.70 20.60
N PHE A 83 -20.33 14.43 20.09
CA PHE A 83 -20.15 13.85 18.77
C PHE A 83 -19.06 12.78 18.78
N LYS A 84 -19.16 11.87 17.81
CA LYS A 84 -18.14 10.86 17.50
C LYS A 84 -17.62 11.10 16.09
N THR A 85 -16.33 10.92 15.90
CA THR A 85 -15.74 10.86 14.58
C THR A 85 -15.74 9.40 14.11
N VAL A 86 -16.41 9.11 13.01
CA VAL A 86 -16.53 7.76 12.45
C VAL A 86 -15.67 7.69 11.18
N PRO A 87 -14.74 6.72 11.05
CA PRO A 87 -13.92 6.58 9.87
C PRO A 87 -14.73 6.09 8.67
N LEU A 88 -14.26 6.38 7.46
CA LEU A 88 -14.80 5.77 6.26
C LEU A 88 -14.55 4.25 6.25
N ASP A 89 -15.48 3.52 5.64
CA ASP A 89 -15.39 2.07 5.48
C ASP A 89 -14.14 1.64 4.69
N GLU A 90 -13.69 2.48 3.74
CA GLU A 90 -12.46 2.32 2.95
C GLU A 90 -11.18 2.22 3.79
N LEU A 91 -11.21 2.60 5.07
CA LEU A 91 -10.08 2.45 6.00
C LEU A 91 -10.14 1.14 6.80
N GLY A 92 -11.25 0.41 6.77
CA GLY A 92 -11.43 -0.84 7.50
C GLY A 92 -11.43 -0.73 9.03
N LEU A 93 -11.36 0.50 9.57
CA LEU A 93 -11.31 0.76 11.01
C LEU A 93 -12.63 0.45 11.74
N HIS A 94 -13.71 0.23 11.00
CA HIS A 94 -15.02 -0.19 11.54
C HIS A 94 -15.07 -1.70 11.82
N LEU A 95 -14.02 -2.45 11.52
CA LEU A 95 -13.91 -3.90 11.65
C LEU A 95 -12.90 -4.31 12.74
N PRO A 96 -13.09 -3.95 14.01
CA PRO A 96 -12.07 -4.17 15.05
C PRO A 96 -11.81 -5.65 15.34
N GLU A 97 -12.79 -6.53 15.11
CA GLU A 97 -12.69 -7.99 15.34
C GLU A 97 -12.24 -8.77 14.10
N GLN A 98 -12.11 -8.10 12.95
CA GLN A 98 -11.78 -8.72 11.68
C GLN A 98 -10.38 -8.30 11.24
N PRO A 99 -9.41 -9.23 11.05
CA PRO A 99 -8.14 -8.89 10.45
C PRO A 99 -8.32 -8.45 8.98
N ILE A 100 -7.68 -7.38 8.60
CA ILE A 100 -7.75 -6.81 7.25
C ILE A 100 -6.37 -6.71 6.60
N ILE A 101 -6.36 -6.56 5.29
CA ILE A 101 -5.18 -6.15 4.53
C ILE A 101 -5.47 -4.75 3.99
N LEU A 102 -4.98 -3.73 4.68
CA LEU A 102 -5.20 -2.34 4.28
C LEU A 102 -4.08 -1.86 3.37
N MET A 103 -4.45 -1.45 2.17
CA MET A 103 -3.59 -0.81 1.20
C MET A 103 -3.92 0.69 1.13
N LEU A 104 -2.93 1.55 1.41
CA LEU A 104 -3.00 2.99 1.17
C LEU A 104 -2.31 3.29 -0.15
N ASP A 105 -3.08 3.47 -1.22
CA ASP A 105 -2.52 3.61 -2.58
C ASP A 105 -2.15 5.06 -2.91
N GLU A 106 -1.13 5.21 -3.72
CA GLU A 106 -0.62 6.47 -4.27
C GLU A 106 -0.38 7.58 -3.21
N LEU A 107 0.12 7.22 -2.03
CA LEU A 107 0.29 8.13 -0.89
C LEU A 107 1.05 9.43 -1.25
N GLY A 108 2.01 9.36 -2.17
CA GLY A 108 2.78 10.52 -2.62
C GLY A 108 2.00 11.52 -3.47
N LYS A 109 0.81 11.15 -3.95
CA LYS A 109 -0.06 12.06 -4.72
C LYS A 109 -1.19 12.64 -3.87
N CYS A 110 -1.35 12.19 -2.62
CA CYS A 110 -2.38 12.68 -1.73
C CYS A 110 -2.16 14.13 -1.34
N ASN A 111 -3.24 14.84 -1.04
CA ASN A 111 -3.15 16.12 -0.35
C ASN A 111 -2.39 15.95 0.98
N ARG A 112 -1.64 16.99 1.38
CA ARG A 112 -0.80 16.96 2.59
C ARG A 112 -1.60 16.63 3.86
N SER A 113 -2.83 17.12 4.00
CA SER A 113 -3.68 16.83 5.16
C SER A 113 -4.09 15.36 5.23
N VAL A 114 -4.46 14.76 4.07
CA VAL A 114 -4.77 13.34 3.93
C VAL A 114 -3.54 12.48 4.26
N MET A 115 -2.39 12.85 3.72
CA MET A 115 -1.12 12.16 3.99
C MET A 115 -0.76 12.18 5.48
N LEU A 116 -0.96 13.31 6.19
CA LEU A 116 -0.72 13.40 7.63
C LEU A 116 -1.67 12.51 8.44
N ALA A 117 -2.94 12.40 8.03
CA ALA A 117 -3.88 11.47 8.65
C ALA A 117 -3.47 10.01 8.41
N CYS A 118 -3.07 9.66 7.18
CA CYS A 118 -2.52 8.34 6.85
C CYS A 118 -1.23 8.03 7.64
N ASN A 119 -0.35 9.01 7.84
CA ASN A 119 0.88 8.82 8.63
C ASN A 119 0.59 8.35 10.05
N ARG A 120 -0.44 8.93 10.70
CA ARG A 120 -0.83 8.49 12.03
C ARG A 120 -1.32 7.04 12.02
N LEU A 121 -2.15 6.68 11.04
CA LEU A 121 -2.62 5.30 10.89
C LEU A 121 -1.45 4.33 10.62
N MET A 122 -0.49 4.71 9.79
CA MET A 122 0.70 3.91 9.50
C MET A 122 1.58 3.67 10.73
N LEU A 123 1.68 4.65 11.64
CA LEU A 123 2.57 4.57 12.81
C LEU A 123 1.90 3.93 14.02
N GLU A 124 0.63 4.27 14.27
CA GLU A 124 -0.08 3.92 15.48
C GLU A 124 -1.09 2.79 15.26
N ARG A 125 -1.39 2.43 13.99
CA ARG A 125 -2.41 1.46 13.58
C ARG A 125 -3.81 1.78 14.10
N LYS A 126 -4.01 3.05 14.45
CA LYS A 126 -5.27 3.57 14.97
C LYS A 126 -5.49 5.01 14.54
N HIS A 127 -6.74 5.42 14.49
CA HIS A 127 -7.14 6.79 14.23
C HIS A 127 -8.50 7.08 14.87
N SER A 128 -8.64 8.27 15.46
CA SER A 128 -9.90 8.77 16.06
C SER A 128 -10.59 7.80 17.04
N GLY A 129 -9.81 7.05 17.80
CA GLY A 129 -10.33 6.07 18.77
C GLY A 129 -10.66 4.69 18.18
N TYR A 130 -10.48 4.51 16.88
CA TYR A 130 -10.60 3.22 16.21
C TYR A 130 -9.22 2.61 15.97
N GLU A 131 -9.09 1.31 16.16
CA GLU A 131 -7.83 0.56 16.04
C GLU A 131 -7.99 -0.61 15.09
N LEU A 132 -6.96 -0.88 14.29
CA LEU A 132 -6.91 -2.06 13.44
C LEU A 132 -6.75 -3.32 14.29
N HIS A 133 -7.36 -4.43 13.84
CA HIS A 133 -7.10 -5.74 14.44
C HIS A 133 -5.59 -6.02 14.49
N PRO A 134 -5.03 -6.60 15.57
CA PRO A 134 -3.58 -6.81 15.71
C PRO A 134 -2.93 -7.57 14.55
N ASP A 135 -3.63 -8.55 13.98
CA ASP A 135 -3.13 -9.35 12.86
C ASP A 135 -3.30 -8.67 11.49
N SER A 136 -3.92 -7.48 11.43
CA SER A 136 -4.10 -6.78 10.15
C SER A 136 -2.77 -6.43 9.52
N LEU A 137 -2.68 -6.58 8.20
CA LEU A 137 -1.54 -6.14 7.41
C LEU A 137 -1.77 -4.71 6.93
N LEU A 138 -0.77 -3.84 7.04
CA LEU A 138 -0.82 -2.47 6.56
C LEU A 138 0.36 -2.18 5.66
N PHE A 139 0.08 -1.74 4.44
CA PHE A 139 1.08 -1.26 3.52
C PHE A 139 0.59 -0.05 2.73
N ALA A 140 1.53 0.75 2.25
CA ALA A 140 1.26 1.90 1.41
C ALA A 140 2.05 1.79 0.11
N THR A 141 1.59 2.47 -0.94
CA THR A 141 2.31 2.57 -2.20
C THR A 141 2.60 4.02 -2.56
N THR A 142 3.67 4.21 -3.30
CA THR A 142 4.01 5.50 -3.92
C THR A 142 4.78 5.29 -5.21
N ASN A 143 4.72 6.25 -6.12
CA ASN A 143 5.56 6.25 -7.29
C ASN A 143 6.95 6.78 -6.93
N LYS A 144 7.99 6.32 -7.64
CA LYS A 144 9.27 6.99 -7.66
C LYS A 144 9.08 8.31 -8.39
N GLY A 145 9.03 9.41 -7.66
CA GLY A 145 8.94 10.75 -8.24
C GLY A 145 10.28 11.47 -8.17
N THR A 146 10.31 12.66 -8.72
CA THR A 146 11.39 13.66 -8.51
C THR A 146 11.49 14.06 -7.03
N GLU A 147 10.37 13.92 -6.30
CA GLU A 147 10.30 14.06 -4.84
C GLU A 147 10.56 12.69 -4.22
N GLY A 148 11.71 12.50 -3.60
CA GLY A 148 12.05 11.25 -2.91
C GLY A 148 11.13 11.00 -1.71
N VAL A 149 11.09 9.76 -1.21
CA VAL A 149 10.35 9.41 0.03
C VAL A 149 10.69 10.36 1.19
N GLY A 150 11.85 11.01 1.13
CA GLY A 150 12.30 12.03 2.07
C GLY A 150 11.39 13.24 2.18
N ASP A 151 10.82 13.65 1.06
CA ASP A 151 9.98 14.85 0.99
C ASP A 151 8.51 14.51 1.31
N LEU A 152 8.11 13.24 1.12
CA LEU A 152 6.77 12.75 1.41
C LEU A 152 6.54 12.52 2.91
N LEU A 153 7.51 11.97 3.61
CA LEU A 153 7.37 11.55 4.99
C LEU A 153 8.37 12.27 5.90
N PRO A 154 7.92 12.87 6.99
CA PRO A 154 8.81 13.41 8.02
C PRO A 154 9.83 12.36 8.48
N ALA A 155 11.04 12.80 8.85
CA ALA A 155 12.12 11.90 9.27
C ALA A 155 11.71 10.93 10.39
N HIS A 156 10.90 11.40 11.35
CA HIS A 156 10.39 10.57 12.45
C HIS A 156 9.43 9.47 11.98
N THR A 157 8.70 9.67 10.89
CA THR A 157 7.84 8.64 10.29
C THR A 157 8.67 7.61 9.55
N ARG A 158 9.65 8.05 8.73
CA ARG A 158 10.52 7.15 7.95
C ARG A 158 11.27 6.13 8.81
N ASN A 159 11.70 6.54 9.99
CA ASN A 159 12.43 5.65 10.90
C ASN A 159 11.57 4.57 11.58
N ARG A 160 10.25 4.61 11.38
CA ARG A 160 9.27 3.69 12.00
C ARG A 160 8.53 2.82 11.01
N ILE A 161 8.82 2.98 9.72
CA ILE A 161 8.23 2.17 8.64
C ILE A 161 9.33 1.48 7.84
N THR A 162 8.98 0.42 7.14
CA THR A 162 9.89 -0.27 6.23
C THR A 162 9.66 0.24 4.81
N VAL A 163 10.68 0.86 4.21
CA VAL A 163 10.61 1.35 2.82
C VAL A 163 11.28 0.34 1.91
N VAL A 164 10.56 -0.10 0.88
CA VAL A 164 11.08 -1.04 -0.12
C VAL A 164 10.91 -0.50 -1.53
N THR A 165 11.90 -0.76 -2.38
CA THR A 165 11.83 -0.45 -3.80
C THR A 165 11.38 -1.67 -4.56
N MET A 166 10.30 -1.53 -5.34
CA MET A 166 9.79 -2.57 -6.23
C MET A 166 10.29 -2.33 -7.65
N ARG A 167 10.86 -3.36 -8.27
CA ARG A 167 11.26 -3.35 -9.69
C ARG A 167 10.11 -3.81 -10.58
N LYS A 168 10.17 -3.46 -11.84
CA LYS A 168 9.32 -4.12 -12.85
C LYS A 168 9.64 -5.61 -12.89
N SER A 169 8.61 -6.42 -13.17
CA SER A 169 8.82 -7.81 -13.53
C SER A 169 9.68 -7.88 -14.77
N ASP A 170 10.62 -8.80 -14.81
CA ASP A 170 11.31 -9.11 -16.03
C ASP A 170 10.40 -9.89 -17.00
N ASN A 171 10.87 -10.05 -18.23
CA ASN A 171 10.06 -10.68 -19.27
C ASN A 171 9.68 -12.13 -18.93
N MET A 172 10.57 -12.88 -18.30
CA MET A 172 10.30 -14.27 -17.92
C MET A 172 9.29 -14.37 -16.78
N GLU A 173 9.41 -13.54 -15.77
CA GLU A 173 8.43 -13.44 -14.68
C GLU A 173 7.03 -13.09 -15.21
N TRP A 174 6.97 -12.18 -16.20
CA TRP A 174 5.70 -11.80 -16.82
C TRP A 174 5.10 -12.95 -17.65
N ILE A 175 5.92 -13.67 -18.43
CA ILE A 175 5.49 -14.83 -19.21
C ILE A 175 4.98 -15.94 -18.27
N GLU A 176 5.71 -16.26 -17.21
CA GLU A 176 5.30 -17.26 -16.22
C GLU A 176 3.95 -16.88 -15.57
N TRP A 177 3.81 -15.62 -15.20
CA TRP A 177 2.53 -15.10 -14.69
C TRP A 177 1.42 -15.24 -15.73
N GLY A 178 1.69 -14.90 -16.99
CA GLY A 178 0.73 -14.96 -18.09
C GLY A 178 0.23 -16.38 -18.38
N ILE A 179 1.13 -17.38 -18.33
CA ILE A 179 0.76 -18.80 -18.46
C ILE A 179 -0.23 -19.20 -17.37
N ASN A 180 0.01 -18.77 -16.13
CA ASN A 180 -0.84 -19.09 -14.98
C ASN A 180 -2.14 -18.27 -14.90
N ASN A 181 -2.32 -17.27 -15.79
CA ASN A 181 -3.50 -16.41 -15.83
C ASN A 181 -4.21 -16.42 -17.20
N ASP A 182 -4.05 -17.52 -17.96
CA ASP A 182 -4.75 -17.76 -19.23
C ASP A 182 -4.53 -16.65 -20.29
N ILE A 183 -3.36 -16.01 -20.29
CA ILE A 183 -3.00 -15.06 -21.35
C ILE A 183 -2.75 -15.81 -22.64
N ASP A 184 -3.25 -15.25 -23.76
CA ASP A 184 -3.14 -15.85 -25.10
C ASP A 184 -1.68 -16.24 -25.39
N PRO A 185 -1.41 -17.52 -25.77
CA PRO A 185 -0.08 -18.01 -26.09
C PRO A 185 0.65 -17.23 -27.19
N ILE A 186 -0.09 -16.63 -28.12
CA ILE A 186 0.48 -15.78 -29.19
C ILE A 186 1.11 -14.53 -28.58
N LEU A 187 0.42 -13.88 -27.63
CA LEU A 187 0.96 -12.70 -26.92
C LEU A 187 2.18 -13.08 -26.09
N LEU A 188 2.14 -14.22 -25.41
CA LEU A 188 3.28 -14.71 -24.62
C LEU A 188 4.49 -15.02 -25.51
N GLY A 189 4.25 -15.62 -26.67
CA GLY A 189 5.28 -15.88 -27.71
C GLY A 189 5.90 -14.58 -28.22
N PHE A 190 5.07 -13.59 -28.54
CA PHE A 190 5.54 -12.26 -28.96
C PHE A 190 6.41 -11.59 -27.89
N CYS A 191 5.98 -11.59 -26.63
CA CYS A 191 6.76 -11.01 -25.53
C CYS A 191 8.07 -11.77 -25.28
N LYS A 192 8.12 -13.07 -25.57
CA LYS A 192 9.35 -13.87 -25.46
C LYS A 192 10.39 -13.45 -26.50
N GLU A 193 9.95 -13.14 -27.71
CA GLU A 193 10.83 -12.73 -28.82
C GLU A 193 11.22 -11.25 -28.79
N HIS A 194 10.41 -10.42 -28.10
CA HIS A 194 10.59 -8.96 -27.99
C HIS A 194 10.60 -8.52 -26.52
N PRO A 195 11.66 -8.82 -25.76
CA PRO A 195 11.78 -8.52 -24.33
C PRO A 195 11.93 -7.01 -24.01
#